data_08a27e0dac0f0692a47b807f3561794d
#
_entry.id   08a27e0dac0f0692a47b807f3561794d
#
_cell.length_a   1.000
_cell.length_b   1.000
_cell.length_c   1.000
_cell.angle_alpha   90.00
_cell.angle_beta   90.00
_cell.angle_gamma   90.00
#
_symmetry.space_group_name_H-M   'P 1'
#
loop_
_entity.id
_entity.type
_entity.pdbx_description
1 polymer ?
#
loop_
_entity_poly.entity_id
_entity_poly.type
_entity_poly.pdbx_seq_one_letter_code
_entity_poly.pdbx_strand_id
1 'polypeptide(L)'
;MRIFAIMNTFEHNKKRALLLAALGAIGVALVFLVKPDKKEWHKPAGIVWNTEYHITYLGTTDLSDSINATFRRVELSVSPFNKASLITAVNDNRTDRLDSALITLYNTSKAINSDSHGAFDPTLSPLINAWGFGFKSGTMPTDSQIDSMLQFVGITKTRLDGNR
;
A
#
# COMPACT_ATOMS: atom_id res chain seq x y z
N MET A 1 43.25 61.10 -25.18
CA MET A 1 41.96 60.37 -25.27
C MET A 1 42.10 58.84 -25.32
N ARG A 2 43.20 58.20 -25.71
CA ARG A 2 43.37 56.72 -25.75
C ARG A 2 43.63 56.01 -24.40
N ILE A 3 44.28 56.70 -23.46
CA ILE A 3 44.68 56.10 -22.16
C ILE A 3 43.47 55.85 -21.24
N PHE A 4 42.48 56.74 -21.24
CA PHE A 4 41.26 56.61 -20.44
C PHE A 4 40.40 55.41 -20.89
N ALA A 5 40.33 55.09 -22.17
CA ALA A 5 39.60 53.95 -22.71
C ALA A 5 40.22 52.59 -22.31
N ILE A 6 41.53 52.51 -22.26
CA ILE A 6 42.31 51.30 -21.87
C ILE A 6 42.16 51.03 -20.37
N MET A 7 42.18 52.04 -19.53
CA MET A 7 41.97 51.91 -18.09
C MET A 7 40.52 51.40 -17.78
N ASN A 8 39.54 51.91 -18.49
CA ASN A 8 38.14 51.48 -18.26
C ASN A 8 37.88 50.02 -18.71
N THR A 9 38.53 49.56 -19.77
CA THR A 9 38.48 48.19 -20.24
C THR A 9 39.15 47.21 -19.27
N PHE A 10 40.25 47.63 -18.65
CA PHE A 10 41.03 46.85 -17.69
C PHE A 10 40.24 46.67 -16.36
N GLU A 11 39.58 47.70 -15.87
CA GLU A 11 38.71 47.70 -14.71
C GLU A 11 37.49 46.81 -14.96
N HIS A 12 36.90 46.88 -16.15
CA HIS A 12 35.75 46.09 -16.53
C HIS A 12 36.08 44.59 -16.64
N ASN A 13 37.24 44.24 -17.16
CA ASN A 13 37.74 42.88 -17.22
C ASN A 13 38.08 42.29 -15.85
N LYS A 14 38.64 43.09 -14.93
CA LYS A 14 38.86 42.68 -13.53
C LYS A 14 37.54 42.37 -12.81
N LYS A 15 36.51 43.20 -12.97
CA LYS A 15 35.20 42.96 -12.37
C LYS A 15 34.54 41.70 -12.92
N ARG A 16 34.67 41.45 -14.23
CA ARG A 16 34.17 40.18 -14.85
C ARG A 16 34.93 38.97 -14.36
N ALA A 17 36.24 39.02 -14.22
CA ALA A 17 37.04 37.93 -13.71
C ALA A 17 36.69 37.59 -12.24
N LEU A 18 36.50 38.63 -11.40
CA LEU A 18 36.04 38.46 -10.02
C LEU A 18 34.65 37.85 -9.92
N LEU A 19 33.73 38.23 -10.79
CA LEU A 19 32.38 37.71 -10.84
C LEU A 19 32.35 36.22 -11.25
N LEU A 20 33.18 35.86 -12.24
CA LEU A 20 33.33 34.46 -12.67
C LEU A 20 34.00 33.60 -11.59
N ALA A 21 35.01 34.14 -10.87
CA ALA A 21 35.62 33.45 -9.75
C ALA A 21 34.64 33.23 -8.58
N ALA A 22 33.80 34.23 -8.27
CA ALA A 22 32.76 34.13 -7.25
C ALA A 22 31.70 33.10 -7.63
N LEU A 23 31.24 33.09 -8.89
CA LEU A 23 30.29 32.07 -9.40
C LEU A 23 30.88 30.65 -9.37
N GLY A 24 32.17 30.52 -9.72
CA GLY A 24 32.90 29.26 -9.60
C GLY A 24 33.00 28.76 -8.15
N ALA A 25 33.35 29.68 -7.22
CA ALA A 25 33.41 29.36 -5.79
C ALA A 25 32.02 28.93 -5.23
N ILE A 26 30.95 29.62 -5.64
CA ILE A 26 29.58 29.26 -5.26
C ILE A 26 29.22 27.91 -5.85
N GLY A 27 29.55 27.62 -7.10
CA GLY A 27 29.31 26.31 -7.73
C GLY A 27 30.00 25.16 -7.00
N VAL A 28 31.27 25.36 -6.63
CA VAL A 28 32.05 24.39 -5.84
C VAL A 28 31.44 24.23 -4.44
N ALA A 29 31.05 25.31 -3.77
CA ALA A 29 30.40 25.25 -2.47
C ALA A 29 29.06 24.49 -2.51
N LEU A 30 28.26 24.69 -3.57
CA LEU A 30 27.01 23.96 -3.78
C LEU A 30 27.25 22.47 -3.97
N VAL A 31 28.27 22.04 -4.69
CA VAL A 31 28.64 20.63 -4.86
C VAL A 31 29.04 20.00 -3.51
N PHE A 32 29.70 20.71 -2.62
CA PHE A 32 30.05 20.22 -1.28
C PHE A 32 28.86 20.23 -0.29
N LEU A 33 27.88 21.10 -0.52
CA LEU A 33 26.65 21.16 0.31
C LEU A 33 25.62 20.09 -0.06
N VAL A 34 25.57 19.66 -1.33
CA VAL A 34 24.73 18.57 -1.79
C VAL A 34 25.43 17.24 -1.48
N LYS A 35 25.28 16.76 -0.24
CA LYS A 35 25.68 15.39 0.09
C LYS A 35 24.70 14.44 -0.62
N PRO A 36 25.17 13.48 -1.44
CA PRO A 36 24.29 12.47 -1.98
C PRO A 36 23.71 11.66 -0.82
N ASP A 37 22.40 11.48 -0.83
CA ASP A 37 21.71 10.65 0.17
C ASP A 37 22.32 9.24 0.17
N LYS A 38 22.94 8.88 1.28
CA LYS A 38 23.58 7.58 1.41
C LYS A 38 22.51 6.51 1.58
N LYS A 39 22.45 5.55 0.65
CA LYS A 39 21.60 4.38 0.80
C LYS A 39 22.14 3.49 1.91
N GLU A 40 21.25 3.05 2.77
CA GLU A 40 21.56 2.08 3.84
C GLU A 40 20.51 0.97 3.88
N TRP A 41 20.88 -0.15 4.50
CA TRP A 41 19.99 -1.28 4.67
C TRP A 41 19.08 -1.05 5.86
N HIS A 42 17.76 -0.99 5.60
CA HIS A 42 16.73 -0.95 6.62
C HIS A 42 16.14 -2.34 6.82
N LYS A 43 15.83 -2.69 8.07
CA LYS A 43 15.31 -4.02 8.43
C LYS A 43 14.16 -3.90 9.43
N PRO A 44 13.05 -3.23 9.09
CA PRO A 44 11.89 -3.19 9.97
C PRO A 44 11.33 -4.61 10.17
N ALA A 45 10.98 -4.91 11.41
CA ALA A 45 10.37 -6.17 11.80
C ALA A 45 9.31 -5.90 12.88
N GLY A 46 8.33 -6.79 13.00
CA GLY A 46 7.30 -6.67 14.00
C GLY A 46 6.24 -7.75 13.87
N ILE A 47 5.10 -7.53 14.54
CA ILE A 47 3.95 -8.42 14.50
C ILE A 47 2.77 -7.68 13.88
N VAL A 48 2.15 -8.28 12.86
CA VAL A 48 0.90 -7.81 12.26
C VAL A 48 -0.03 -9.02 12.06
N TRP A 49 -1.31 -8.89 12.42
CA TRP A 49 -2.33 -9.95 12.32
C TRP A 49 -1.90 -11.29 12.94
N ASN A 50 -1.27 -11.23 14.13
CA ASN A 50 -0.67 -12.36 14.85
C ASN A 50 0.43 -13.11 14.08
N THR A 51 1.04 -12.48 13.09
CA THR A 51 2.14 -13.05 12.29
C THR A 51 3.33 -12.12 12.32
N GLU A 52 4.52 -12.66 12.49
CA GLU A 52 5.76 -11.90 12.38
C GLU A 52 6.03 -11.49 10.95
N TYR A 53 6.56 -10.27 10.77
CA TYR A 53 7.09 -9.83 9.49
C TYR A 53 8.53 -9.35 9.63
N HIS A 54 9.32 -9.58 8.59
CA HIS A 54 10.69 -9.10 8.42
C HIS A 54 10.84 -8.55 7.02
N ILE A 55 11.10 -7.25 6.91
CA ILE A 55 11.27 -6.58 5.63
C ILE A 55 12.71 -6.07 5.54
N THR A 56 13.39 -6.31 4.42
CA THR A 56 14.73 -5.80 4.17
C THR A 56 14.72 -5.01 2.86
N TYR A 57 15.17 -3.76 2.91
CA TYR A 57 15.28 -2.93 1.73
C TYR A 57 16.50 -2.00 1.82
N LEU A 58 17.00 -1.59 0.67
CA LEU A 58 18.08 -0.61 0.53
C LEU A 58 17.47 0.74 0.12
N GLY A 59 17.57 1.74 0.96
CA GLY A 59 16.98 3.06 0.72
C GLY A 59 17.71 4.18 1.45
N THR A 60 17.34 5.41 1.11
CA THR A 60 17.84 6.63 1.77
C THR A 60 16.99 7.05 2.96
N THR A 61 15.79 6.47 3.09
CA THR A 61 14.78 6.86 4.07
C THR A 61 14.25 5.64 4.80
N ASP A 62 14.01 5.75 6.10
CA ASP A 62 13.28 4.76 6.86
C ASP A 62 11.79 4.80 6.50
N LEU A 63 11.25 3.67 6.03
CA LEU A 63 9.85 3.51 5.62
C LEU A 63 9.00 2.80 6.67
N SER A 64 9.48 2.60 7.89
CA SER A 64 8.78 1.85 8.96
C SER A 64 7.38 2.41 9.22
N ASP A 65 7.23 3.73 9.29
CA ASP A 65 5.91 4.37 9.48
C ASP A 65 4.98 4.15 8.28
N SER A 66 5.51 4.21 7.06
CA SER A 66 4.74 3.98 5.82
C SER A 66 4.29 2.52 5.71
N ILE A 67 5.13 1.58 6.12
CA ILE A 67 4.82 0.15 6.19
C ILE A 67 3.69 -0.07 7.19
N ASN A 68 3.81 0.46 8.41
CA ASN A 68 2.78 0.34 9.45
C ASN A 68 1.46 1.01 9.03
N ALA A 69 1.51 2.17 8.38
CA ALA A 69 0.32 2.83 7.84
C ALA A 69 -0.36 1.97 6.75
N THR A 70 0.42 1.27 5.94
CA THR A 70 -0.09 0.35 4.92
C THR A 70 -0.77 -0.86 5.55
N PHE A 71 -0.16 -1.49 6.56
CA PHE A 71 -0.81 -2.58 7.31
C PHE A 71 -2.13 -2.16 7.94
N ARG A 72 -2.15 -0.98 8.61
CA ARG A 72 -3.39 -0.45 9.19
C ARG A 72 -4.48 -0.21 8.14
N ARG A 73 -4.12 0.33 6.96
CA ARG A 73 -5.07 0.56 5.87
C ARG A 73 -5.66 -0.75 5.36
N VAL A 74 -4.84 -1.78 5.17
CA VAL A 74 -5.28 -3.11 4.75
C VAL A 74 -6.19 -3.72 5.82
N GLU A 75 -5.81 -3.64 7.09
CA GLU A 75 -6.63 -4.13 8.21
C GLU A 75 -8.01 -3.48 8.26
N LEU A 76 -8.09 -2.16 8.13
CA LEU A 76 -9.36 -1.43 8.15
C LEU A 76 -10.24 -1.72 6.93
N SER A 77 -9.67 -2.20 5.85
CA SER A 77 -10.44 -2.62 4.67
C SER A 77 -10.90 -4.08 4.78
N VAL A 78 -9.97 -5.02 4.94
CA VAL A 78 -10.22 -6.44 4.64
C VAL A 78 -10.19 -7.39 5.84
N SER A 79 -9.88 -6.91 7.06
CA SER A 79 -9.80 -7.81 8.22
C SER A 79 -11.19 -8.16 8.76
N PRO A 80 -11.65 -9.42 8.68
CA PRO A 80 -12.92 -9.83 9.27
C PRO A 80 -12.85 -9.92 10.80
N PHE A 81 -11.66 -9.85 11.40
CA PHE A 81 -11.45 -9.85 12.86
C PHE A 81 -11.57 -8.44 13.46
N ASN A 82 -11.46 -7.40 12.64
CA ASN A 82 -11.61 -6.02 13.07
C ASN A 82 -13.05 -5.54 12.87
N LYS A 83 -13.76 -5.28 13.98
CA LYS A 83 -15.16 -4.82 13.94
C LYS A 83 -15.35 -3.47 13.23
N ALA A 84 -14.29 -2.67 13.16
CA ALA A 84 -14.28 -1.38 12.46
C ALA A 84 -13.92 -1.49 10.97
N SER A 85 -13.58 -2.67 10.47
CA SER A 85 -13.20 -2.87 9.08
C SER A 85 -14.39 -2.75 8.13
N LEU A 86 -14.08 -2.39 6.88
CA LEU A 86 -15.09 -2.27 5.83
C LEU A 86 -15.72 -3.62 5.50
N ILE A 87 -14.92 -4.70 5.43
CA ILE A 87 -15.46 -6.04 5.15
C ILE A 87 -16.43 -6.50 6.25
N THR A 88 -16.17 -6.17 7.51
CA THR A 88 -17.12 -6.45 8.59
C THR A 88 -18.40 -5.65 8.42
N ALA A 89 -18.32 -4.38 8.01
CA ALA A 89 -19.50 -3.57 7.73
C ALA A 89 -20.33 -4.13 6.56
N VAL A 90 -19.67 -4.65 5.53
CA VAL A 90 -20.34 -5.32 4.39
C VAL A 90 -21.00 -6.61 4.85
N ASN A 91 -20.31 -7.47 5.59
CA ASN A 91 -20.83 -8.73 6.10
C ASN A 91 -22.04 -8.55 7.06
N ASP A 92 -22.05 -7.43 7.79
CA ASP A 92 -23.16 -7.05 8.69
C ASP A 92 -24.30 -6.32 7.97
N ASN A 93 -24.25 -6.19 6.63
CA ASN A 93 -25.20 -5.42 5.82
C ASN A 93 -25.34 -3.95 6.25
N ARG A 94 -24.29 -3.35 6.83
CA ARG A 94 -24.26 -1.93 7.21
C ARG A 94 -23.86 -1.02 6.05
N THR A 95 -23.25 -1.57 5.01
CA THR A 95 -22.90 -0.89 3.76
C THR A 95 -22.78 -1.90 2.62
N ASP A 96 -23.06 -1.44 1.43
CA ASP A 96 -22.81 -2.15 0.16
C ASP A 96 -21.65 -1.53 -0.63
N ARG A 97 -21.01 -0.50 -0.10
CA ARG A 97 -19.91 0.22 -0.76
C ARG A 97 -18.58 -0.41 -0.42
N LEU A 98 -17.80 -0.69 -1.46
CA LEU A 98 -16.47 -1.28 -1.38
C LEU A 98 -15.41 -0.22 -1.69
N ASP A 99 -14.25 -0.34 -1.07
CA ASP A 99 -13.05 0.39 -1.44
C ASP A 99 -12.25 -0.34 -2.54
N SER A 100 -11.18 0.28 -3.01
CA SER A 100 -10.35 -0.28 -4.08
C SER A 100 -9.71 -1.62 -3.70
N ALA A 101 -9.39 -1.86 -2.42
CA ALA A 101 -8.81 -3.10 -1.96
C ALA A 101 -9.81 -4.25 -2.04
N LEU A 102 -11.04 -4.05 -1.54
CA LEU A 102 -12.11 -5.05 -1.62
C LEU A 102 -12.55 -5.30 -3.06
N ILE A 103 -12.63 -4.26 -3.91
CA ILE A 103 -12.91 -4.42 -5.35
C ILE A 103 -11.85 -5.29 -6.02
N THR A 104 -10.57 -5.03 -5.73
CA THR A 104 -9.46 -5.82 -6.27
C THR A 104 -9.55 -7.27 -5.81
N LEU A 105 -9.78 -7.50 -4.52
CA LEU A 105 -9.93 -8.84 -3.97
C LEU A 105 -11.14 -9.59 -4.58
N TYR A 106 -12.28 -8.94 -4.72
CA TYR A 106 -13.45 -9.52 -5.36
C TYR A 106 -13.17 -9.97 -6.80
N ASN A 107 -12.59 -9.08 -7.61
CA ASN A 107 -12.28 -9.38 -9.01
C ASN A 107 -11.24 -10.50 -9.13
N THR A 108 -10.19 -10.47 -8.29
CA THR A 108 -9.19 -11.54 -8.23
C THR A 108 -9.80 -12.87 -7.81
N SER A 109 -10.65 -12.86 -6.79
CA SER A 109 -11.35 -14.06 -6.31
C SER A 109 -12.23 -14.66 -7.39
N LYS A 110 -12.93 -13.81 -8.15
CA LYS A 110 -13.78 -14.25 -9.26
C LYS A 110 -12.97 -14.89 -10.40
N ALA A 111 -11.80 -14.33 -10.72
CA ALA A 111 -10.90 -14.90 -11.70
C ALA A 111 -10.36 -16.26 -11.23
N ILE A 112 -9.87 -16.36 -9.99
CA ILE A 112 -9.37 -17.62 -9.41
C ILE A 112 -10.48 -18.68 -9.34
N ASN A 113 -11.71 -18.29 -8.97
CA ASN A 113 -12.85 -19.22 -8.98
C ASN A 113 -13.10 -19.81 -10.37
N SER A 114 -13.06 -18.96 -11.41
CA SER A 114 -13.20 -19.40 -12.80
C SER A 114 -12.06 -20.33 -13.22
N ASP A 115 -10.82 -19.95 -12.98
CA ASP A 115 -9.63 -20.71 -13.38
C ASP A 115 -9.51 -22.05 -12.66
N SER A 116 -9.96 -22.11 -11.40
CA SER A 116 -9.98 -23.32 -10.59
C SER A 116 -11.26 -24.17 -10.80
N HIS A 117 -12.14 -23.80 -11.74
CA HIS A 117 -13.42 -24.46 -11.99
C HIS A 117 -14.27 -24.58 -10.71
N GLY A 118 -14.26 -23.55 -9.85
CA GLY A 118 -15.02 -23.49 -8.61
C GLY A 118 -14.36 -24.17 -7.41
N ALA A 119 -13.15 -24.70 -7.54
CA ALA A 119 -12.42 -25.28 -6.40
C ALA A 119 -12.07 -24.25 -5.31
N PHE A 120 -11.92 -22.98 -5.69
CA PHE A 120 -11.82 -21.84 -4.79
C PHE A 120 -13.11 -21.03 -4.84
N ASP A 121 -13.78 -20.84 -3.70
CA ASP A 121 -14.94 -19.95 -3.57
C ASP A 121 -14.87 -19.16 -2.25
N PRO A 122 -14.74 -17.83 -2.31
CA PRO A 122 -14.64 -16.98 -1.11
C PRO A 122 -15.98 -16.86 -0.36
N THR A 123 -17.08 -17.33 -0.92
CA THR A 123 -18.43 -17.25 -0.31
C THR A 123 -18.75 -18.41 0.62
N LEU A 124 -17.79 -19.32 0.88
CA LEU A 124 -17.94 -20.49 1.77
C LEU A 124 -18.09 -20.14 3.27
N SER A 125 -17.99 -18.87 3.66
CA SER A 125 -18.01 -18.44 5.05
C SER A 125 -19.18 -18.98 5.89
N PRO A 126 -20.44 -19.08 5.39
CA PRO A 126 -21.53 -19.69 6.15
C PRO A 126 -21.25 -21.13 6.56
N LEU A 127 -20.72 -21.94 5.64
CA LEU A 127 -20.38 -23.34 5.90
C LEU A 127 -19.19 -23.44 6.86
N ILE A 128 -18.11 -22.65 6.64
CA ILE A 128 -16.94 -22.62 7.50
C ILE A 128 -17.33 -22.29 8.95
N ASN A 129 -18.23 -21.31 9.14
CA ASN A 129 -18.74 -20.94 10.45
C ASN A 129 -19.58 -22.04 11.09
N ALA A 130 -20.43 -22.72 10.33
CA ALA A 130 -21.29 -23.81 10.81
C ALA A 130 -20.47 -25.01 11.30
N TRP A 131 -19.37 -25.33 10.62
CA TRP A 131 -18.43 -26.38 11.03
C TRP A 131 -17.52 -25.98 12.17
N GLY A 132 -17.58 -24.73 12.67
CA GLY A 132 -16.77 -24.24 13.78
C GLY A 132 -15.34 -23.83 13.43
N PHE A 133 -14.98 -23.78 12.13
CA PHE A 133 -13.68 -23.30 11.66
C PHE A 133 -13.60 -21.78 11.47
N GLY A 134 -14.73 -21.07 11.68
CA GLY A 134 -14.83 -19.62 11.52
C GLY A 134 -14.81 -18.86 12.86
N PHE A 135 -15.56 -17.76 12.92
CA PHE A 135 -15.62 -16.86 14.08
C PHE A 135 -16.49 -17.35 15.24
N LYS A 136 -17.23 -18.43 15.04
CA LYS A 136 -18.14 -18.98 16.04
C LYS A 136 -17.80 -20.45 16.28
N SER A 137 -17.85 -20.88 17.53
CA SER A 137 -17.87 -22.31 17.86
C SER A 137 -19.13 -22.93 17.24
N GLY A 138 -18.94 -23.83 16.30
CA GLY A 138 -20.04 -24.54 15.65
C GLY A 138 -20.32 -25.90 16.31
N THR A 139 -21.56 -26.35 16.22
CA THR A 139 -21.91 -27.75 16.36
C THR A 139 -22.01 -28.35 14.96
N MET A 140 -21.72 -29.64 14.81
CA MET A 140 -21.82 -30.33 13.52
C MET A 140 -23.15 -30.00 12.85
N PRO A 141 -23.16 -29.36 11.67
CA PRO A 141 -24.41 -29.03 11.01
C PRO A 141 -25.13 -30.30 10.49
N THR A 142 -26.44 -30.30 10.47
CA THR A 142 -27.25 -31.37 9.82
C THR A 142 -27.23 -31.18 8.30
N ASP A 143 -27.52 -32.21 7.54
CA ASP A 143 -27.59 -32.16 6.07
C ASP A 143 -28.57 -31.07 5.59
N SER A 144 -29.71 -30.93 6.23
CA SER A 144 -30.70 -29.87 5.91
C SER A 144 -30.15 -28.47 6.15
N GLN A 145 -29.30 -28.27 7.18
CA GLN A 145 -28.62 -26.99 7.43
C GLN A 145 -27.56 -26.72 6.38
N ILE A 146 -26.81 -27.75 5.98
CA ILE A 146 -25.81 -27.65 4.90
C ILE A 146 -26.50 -27.24 3.60
N ASP A 147 -27.58 -27.93 3.21
CA ASP A 147 -28.34 -27.62 1.99
C ASP A 147 -28.88 -26.18 2.00
N SER A 148 -29.37 -25.72 3.15
CA SER A 148 -29.84 -24.34 3.31
C SER A 148 -28.71 -23.31 3.14
N MET A 149 -27.50 -23.60 3.63
CA MET A 149 -26.33 -22.70 3.51
C MET A 149 -25.75 -22.71 2.09
N LEU A 150 -25.77 -23.84 1.40
CA LEU A 150 -25.29 -23.97 0.01
C LEU A 150 -26.05 -23.06 -0.97
N GLN A 151 -27.30 -22.68 -0.64
CA GLN A 151 -28.03 -21.71 -1.45
C GLN A 151 -27.35 -20.33 -1.52
N PHE A 152 -26.55 -19.98 -0.51
CA PHE A 152 -25.83 -18.70 -0.41
C PHE A 152 -24.37 -18.81 -0.85
N VAL A 153 -23.87 -19.98 -1.16
CA VAL A 153 -22.53 -20.23 -1.65
C VAL A 153 -22.49 -20.14 -3.17
N GLY A 154 -21.47 -19.48 -3.69
CA GLY A 154 -21.21 -19.33 -5.12
C GLY A 154 -20.92 -17.87 -5.48
N ILE A 155 -19.66 -17.55 -5.79
CA ILE A 155 -19.26 -16.20 -6.20
C ILE A 155 -19.99 -15.75 -7.47
N THR A 156 -20.42 -16.68 -8.32
CA THR A 156 -21.20 -16.41 -9.53
C THR A 156 -22.60 -15.85 -9.23
N LYS A 157 -23.10 -16.03 -8.00
CA LYS A 157 -24.38 -15.46 -7.52
C LYS A 157 -24.23 -14.01 -7.08
N THR A 158 -22.99 -13.52 -6.96
CA THR A 158 -22.70 -12.15 -6.56
C THR A 158 -22.43 -11.27 -7.76
N ARG A 159 -22.72 -9.97 -7.63
CA ARG A 159 -22.46 -8.97 -8.66
C ARG A 159 -21.79 -7.75 -8.04
N LEU A 160 -20.77 -7.25 -8.71
CA LEU A 160 -20.18 -5.96 -8.41
C LEU A 160 -20.63 -4.96 -9.48
N ASP A 161 -21.28 -3.88 -9.05
CA ASP A 161 -21.77 -2.79 -9.90
C ASP A 161 -21.07 -1.50 -9.49
N GLY A 162 -20.02 -1.12 -10.24
CA GLY A 162 -19.13 -0.05 -9.86
C GLY A 162 -18.38 -0.39 -8.57
N ASN A 163 -18.78 0.23 -7.47
CA ASN A 163 -18.21 -0.02 -6.13
C ASN A 163 -19.23 -0.63 -5.14
N ARG A 164 -20.26 -1.29 -5.65
CA ARG A 164 -21.33 -1.93 -4.88
C ARG A 164 -21.55 -3.38 -5.28
#